data_de6911d6d6b3f69ff3f4d7c8003861d1
#
_entry.id   de6911d6d6b3f69ff3f4d7c8003861d1
#
_cell.length_a   1.000
_cell.length_b   1.000
_cell.length_c   1.000
_cell.angle_alpha   90.00
_cell.angle_beta   90.00
_cell.angle_gamma   90.00
#
_symmetry.space_group_name_H-M   'P 1'
#
loop_
_entity.id
_entity.type
_entity.pdbx_description
1 polymer ?
#
loop_
_entity_poly.entity_id
_entity_poly.type
_entity_poly.pdbx_seq_one_letter_code
_entity_poly.pdbx_strand_id
1 'polypeptide(L)'
;MKRNLSLIAILAIVFILAGCSNVGKKDIYQPWSKEKAKEWYAAHPYRAGCNFQPSSAINQIEMWQSATFDAATIDRELGWAEELGFNLMRVYLSSVVWQNEPEAFKAHINEYLNIADSHGIKTLFVFFDDCWNPESAYGPQPAPKPGVHNSGWVQDPAVSLRADTASLFPILEQYVKDVMTTFKDDERIWMWDLYNEPGNTGHRLTSMPLLRNVFRWARECQVSQPLTVGVWFMECPELNQFQLNSSDIISYHNYSNPDIHRQCIDSLRLLERPMVCTEYMARRNGSYFQTILPLLKENDVAAINWGFVSGKTNTIFAWDEPMPDAPEPPLWFHDIFRQDHTPFCQKEVDAIKGIMKQ
;
A
#
# COMPACT_ATOMS: atom_id res chain seq x y z
N MET A 1 30.58 12.25 -0.36
CA MET A 1 30.10 13.62 -0.21
C MET A 1 29.29 14.04 -1.43
N LYS A 2 28.06 13.52 -1.66
CA LYS A 2 27.08 14.03 -2.65
C LYS A 2 25.69 13.46 -2.28
N ARG A 3 25.05 13.95 -1.21
CA ARG A 3 23.73 13.46 -0.77
C ARG A 3 22.76 14.53 -0.25
N ASN A 4 23.03 15.83 -0.45
CA ASN A 4 22.24 16.90 0.20
C ASN A 4 21.55 17.89 -0.76
N LEU A 5 21.18 17.50 -1.99
CA LEU A 5 20.56 18.45 -2.95
C LEU A 5 19.12 18.13 -3.36
N SER A 6 18.48 17.09 -2.80
CA SER A 6 17.16 16.65 -3.29
C SER A 6 15.95 17.25 -2.56
N LEU A 7 16.12 18.01 -1.49
CA LEU A 7 14.99 18.47 -0.65
C LEU A 7 14.39 19.82 -1.06
N ILE A 8 15.03 20.59 -1.92
CA ILE A 8 14.57 21.96 -2.26
C ILE A 8 13.54 21.98 -3.40
N ALA A 9 13.39 20.87 -4.14
CA ALA A 9 12.51 20.82 -5.31
C ALA A 9 11.00 20.70 -4.99
N ILE A 10 10.60 20.37 -3.75
CA ILE A 10 9.18 20.22 -3.38
C ILE A 10 8.46 21.57 -3.33
N LEU A 11 9.15 22.65 -3.02
CA LEU A 11 8.54 23.99 -2.84
C LEU A 11 8.17 24.70 -4.16
N ALA A 12 8.68 24.25 -5.31
CA ALA A 12 8.49 24.95 -6.59
C ALA A 12 7.24 24.52 -7.37
N ILE A 13 6.51 23.45 -6.95
CA ILE A 13 5.40 22.86 -7.75
C ILE A 13 4.03 23.46 -7.40
N VAL A 14 3.89 24.26 -6.34
CA VAL A 14 2.60 24.76 -5.85
C VAL A 14 2.02 25.95 -6.62
N PHE A 15 2.77 26.62 -7.51
CA PHE A 15 2.34 27.88 -8.13
C PHE A 15 2.23 27.85 -9.65
N ILE A 16 1.37 27.03 -10.25
CA ILE A 16 0.75 27.33 -11.56
C ILE A 16 -0.63 26.66 -11.60
N LEU A 17 -1.63 27.28 -11.02
CA LEU A 17 -3.04 27.04 -11.32
C LEU A 17 -3.71 28.38 -11.58
N ALA A 18 -3.58 28.87 -12.79
CA ALA A 18 -4.47 29.92 -13.31
C ALA A 18 -4.99 29.48 -14.68
N GLY A 19 -6.27 29.07 -14.68
CA GLY A 19 -7.18 29.37 -15.75
C GLY A 19 -7.11 28.62 -17.06
N CYS A 20 -8.01 27.63 -17.21
CA CYS A 20 -8.87 27.52 -18.40
C CYS A 20 -10.14 26.74 -18.00
N SER A 21 -11.20 27.46 -17.77
CA SER A 21 -12.55 26.91 -17.59
C SER A 21 -13.08 26.42 -18.94
N ASN A 22 -13.04 25.12 -19.19
CA ASN A 22 -13.84 24.46 -20.21
C ASN A 22 -15.07 23.86 -19.51
N VAL A 23 -16.15 24.56 -19.52
CA VAL A 23 -17.49 24.11 -19.12
C VAL A 23 -17.94 23.04 -20.13
N GLY A 24 -18.02 21.76 -19.74
CA GLY A 24 -18.71 20.76 -20.56
C GLY A 24 -18.39 19.29 -20.43
N LYS A 25 -17.27 18.89 -19.80
CA LYS A 25 -17.03 17.48 -19.40
C LYS A 25 -16.62 17.46 -17.94
N LYS A 26 -17.44 16.79 -17.11
CA LYS A 26 -17.05 16.49 -15.72
C LYS A 26 -15.69 15.79 -15.80
N ASP A 27 -14.67 16.40 -15.19
CA ASP A 27 -13.33 15.79 -15.18
C ASP A 27 -13.45 14.48 -14.40
N ILE A 28 -13.32 13.36 -15.12
CA ILE A 28 -13.45 11.99 -14.58
C ILE A 28 -12.38 11.65 -13.54
N TYR A 29 -11.33 12.45 -13.45
CA TYR A 29 -10.26 12.27 -12.46
C TYR A 29 -10.48 13.11 -11.20
N GLN A 30 -11.55 13.91 -11.15
CA GLN A 30 -11.78 14.84 -10.05
C GLN A 30 -11.96 14.08 -8.73
N PRO A 31 -11.12 14.34 -7.71
CA PRO A 31 -11.27 13.76 -6.39
C PRO A 31 -12.48 14.35 -5.67
N TRP A 32 -12.83 13.79 -4.52
CA TRP A 32 -13.78 14.42 -3.61
C TRP A 32 -13.37 15.86 -3.30
N SER A 33 -14.32 16.71 -2.92
CA SER A 33 -13.96 18.03 -2.39
C SER A 33 -13.10 17.86 -1.12
N LYS A 34 -12.33 18.88 -0.79
CA LYS A 34 -11.52 18.87 0.44
C LYS A 34 -12.39 18.71 1.69
N GLU A 35 -13.55 19.34 1.68
CA GLU A 35 -14.54 19.28 2.77
C GLU A 35 -15.04 17.86 2.94
N LYS A 36 -15.51 17.21 1.86
CA LYS A 36 -15.97 15.81 1.91
C LYS A 36 -14.87 14.88 2.40
N ALA A 37 -13.63 15.05 1.92
CA ALA A 37 -12.50 14.23 2.34
C ALA A 37 -12.22 14.39 3.85
N LYS A 38 -12.22 15.64 4.36
CA LYS A 38 -12.02 15.93 5.78
C LYS A 38 -13.15 15.38 6.66
N GLU A 39 -14.41 15.59 6.25
CA GLU A 39 -15.58 15.06 6.96
C GLU A 39 -15.55 13.53 7.04
N TRP A 40 -15.24 12.88 5.92
CA TRP A 40 -15.14 11.43 5.88
C TRP A 40 -14.02 10.94 6.81
N TYR A 41 -12.82 11.55 6.76
CA TYR A 41 -11.67 11.13 7.56
C TYR A 41 -11.94 11.34 9.06
N ALA A 42 -12.50 12.48 9.44
CA ALA A 42 -12.83 12.81 10.82
C ALA A 42 -13.95 11.94 11.42
N ALA A 43 -14.80 11.33 10.57
CA ALA A 43 -15.83 10.40 11.03
C ALA A 43 -15.27 9.02 11.44
N HIS A 44 -13.98 8.76 11.19
CA HIS A 44 -13.33 7.49 11.50
C HIS A 44 -12.31 7.67 12.63
N PRO A 45 -12.15 6.67 13.52
CA PRO A 45 -11.09 6.70 14.54
C PRO A 45 -9.71 6.68 13.86
N TYR A 46 -8.69 7.10 14.62
CA TYR A 46 -7.29 6.97 14.15
C TYR A 46 -6.98 5.56 13.72
N ARG A 47 -6.32 5.42 12.56
CA ARG A 47 -5.98 4.15 11.95
C ARG A 47 -4.47 3.92 11.93
N ALA A 48 -4.05 2.76 12.43
CA ALA A 48 -2.70 2.27 12.24
C ALA A 48 -2.69 0.75 12.02
N GLY A 49 -1.69 0.28 11.31
CA GLY A 49 -1.53 -1.12 10.98
C GLY A 49 -0.34 -1.37 10.08
N CYS A 50 -0.40 -2.40 9.27
CA CYS A 50 0.70 -2.78 8.39
C CYS A 50 0.24 -3.13 6.96
N ASN A 51 1.21 -3.18 6.06
CA ASN A 51 1.07 -3.89 4.79
C ASN A 51 1.06 -5.38 5.13
N PHE A 52 -0.09 -6.01 4.97
CA PHE A 52 -0.30 -7.39 5.39
C PHE A 52 -0.14 -8.36 4.22
N GLN A 53 0.76 -9.29 4.40
CA GLN A 53 0.95 -10.48 3.61
C GLN A 53 1.12 -11.63 4.60
N PRO A 54 0.28 -12.68 4.59
CA PRO A 54 0.44 -13.78 5.54
C PRO A 54 1.80 -14.44 5.37
N SER A 55 2.42 -14.84 6.47
CA SER A 55 3.78 -15.42 6.48
C SER A 55 3.90 -16.67 5.60
N SER A 56 2.78 -17.33 5.33
CA SER A 56 2.69 -18.51 4.45
C SER A 56 2.72 -18.20 2.95
N ALA A 57 2.60 -16.92 2.53
CA ALA A 57 2.55 -16.52 1.13
C ALA A 57 3.74 -15.63 0.74
N ILE A 58 4.36 -15.91 -0.42
CA ILE A 58 5.51 -15.17 -0.93
C ILE A 58 5.12 -13.89 -1.70
N ASN A 59 3.89 -13.87 -2.23
CA ASN A 59 3.35 -12.76 -3.01
C ASN A 59 1.80 -12.80 -3.00
N GLN A 60 1.20 -11.79 -3.61
CA GLN A 60 -0.25 -11.64 -3.72
C GLN A 60 -0.94 -12.78 -4.50
N ILE A 61 -0.22 -13.50 -5.38
CA ILE A 61 -0.79 -14.65 -6.10
C ILE A 61 -0.94 -15.83 -5.11
N GLU A 62 0.12 -16.16 -4.36
CA GLU A 62 0.08 -17.26 -3.38
C GLU A 62 -0.92 -16.96 -2.25
N MET A 63 -1.11 -15.68 -1.90
CA MET A 63 -2.11 -15.28 -0.91
C MET A 63 -3.54 -15.59 -1.35
N TRP A 64 -3.88 -15.37 -2.64
CA TRP A 64 -5.27 -15.35 -3.07
C TRP A 64 -5.74 -16.56 -3.87
N GLN A 65 -4.86 -17.33 -4.52
CA GLN A 65 -5.27 -18.47 -5.32
C GLN A 65 -5.81 -19.61 -4.43
N SER A 66 -6.85 -20.33 -4.89
CA SER A 66 -7.55 -21.36 -4.12
C SER A 66 -6.66 -22.49 -3.61
N ALA A 67 -5.58 -22.81 -4.35
CA ALA A 67 -4.65 -23.86 -3.96
C ALA A 67 -3.80 -23.52 -2.73
N THR A 68 -3.67 -22.25 -2.36
CA THR A 68 -2.75 -21.79 -1.31
C THR A 68 -3.36 -20.75 -0.35
N PHE A 69 -4.63 -20.37 -0.53
CA PHE A 69 -5.33 -19.50 0.40
C PHE A 69 -5.36 -20.10 1.81
N ASP A 70 -4.78 -19.39 2.77
CA ASP A 70 -4.53 -19.91 4.13
C ASP A 70 -5.25 -19.03 5.18
N ALA A 71 -6.58 -19.27 5.29
CA ALA A 71 -7.43 -18.56 6.26
C ALA A 71 -6.95 -18.72 7.71
N ALA A 72 -6.36 -19.87 8.06
CA ALA A 72 -5.90 -20.13 9.43
C ALA A 72 -4.68 -19.28 9.80
N THR A 73 -3.73 -19.10 8.88
CA THR A 73 -2.59 -18.19 9.10
C THR A 73 -3.05 -16.74 9.10
N ILE A 74 -3.98 -16.36 8.21
CA ILE A 74 -4.56 -15.01 8.17
C ILE A 74 -5.23 -14.68 9.51
N ASP A 75 -6.11 -15.54 10.01
CA ASP A 75 -6.82 -15.35 11.28
C ASP A 75 -5.85 -15.22 12.47
N ARG A 76 -4.89 -16.12 12.56
CA ARG A 76 -3.86 -16.10 13.62
C ARG A 76 -3.06 -14.81 13.62
N GLU A 77 -2.58 -14.37 12.45
CA GLU A 77 -1.72 -13.19 12.35
C GLU A 77 -2.51 -11.88 12.52
N LEU A 78 -3.76 -11.82 12.05
CA LEU A 78 -4.63 -10.69 12.34
C LEU A 78 -5.00 -10.60 13.82
N GLY A 79 -5.12 -11.74 14.54
CA GLY A 79 -5.23 -11.75 16.00
C GLY A 79 -4.02 -11.11 16.68
N TRP A 80 -2.80 -11.36 16.21
CA TRP A 80 -1.61 -10.68 16.73
C TRP A 80 -1.59 -9.18 16.43
N ALA A 81 -2.15 -8.78 15.30
CA ALA A 81 -2.32 -7.37 14.97
C ALA A 81 -3.33 -6.68 15.88
N GLU A 82 -4.46 -7.32 16.20
CA GLU A 82 -5.43 -6.87 17.20
C GLU A 82 -4.77 -6.68 18.57
N GLU A 83 -3.91 -7.61 19.02
CA GLU A 83 -3.17 -7.50 20.27
C GLU A 83 -2.24 -6.28 20.32
N LEU A 84 -1.72 -5.81 19.19
CA LEU A 84 -0.96 -4.57 19.07
C LEU A 84 -1.86 -3.32 19.14
N GLY A 85 -3.17 -3.49 18.91
CA GLY A 85 -4.12 -2.41 18.71
C GLY A 85 -4.17 -1.92 17.26
N PHE A 86 -3.58 -2.64 16.32
CA PHE A 86 -3.73 -2.34 14.90
C PHE A 86 -5.18 -2.55 14.44
N ASN A 87 -5.67 -1.64 13.65
CA ASN A 87 -7.07 -1.61 13.20
C ASN A 87 -7.21 -1.32 11.70
N LEU A 88 -6.11 -1.42 10.95
CA LEU A 88 -6.06 -1.23 9.50
C LEU A 88 -5.00 -2.14 8.88
N MET A 89 -5.37 -2.84 7.79
CA MET A 89 -4.41 -3.57 6.96
C MET A 89 -4.45 -3.03 5.53
N ARG A 90 -3.27 -2.85 4.92
CA ARG A 90 -3.13 -2.61 3.48
C ARG A 90 -2.75 -3.92 2.80
N VAL A 91 -3.56 -4.35 1.83
CA VAL A 91 -3.49 -5.71 1.26
C VAL A 91 -3.54 -5.65 -0.26
N TYR A 92 -2.60 -6.34 -0.89
CA TYR A 92 -2.46 -6.36 -2.33
C TYR A 92 -3.36 -7.42 -2.96
N LEU A 93 -4.14 -7.01 -3.96
CA LEU A 93 -4.96 -7.89 -4.80
C LEU A 93 -4.12 -8.44 -5.96
N SER A 94 -4.71 -9.35 -6.77
CA SER A 94 -4.02 -9.94 -7.92
C SER A 94 -4.94 -10.05 -9.14
N SER A 95 -4.59 -9.32 -10.20
CA SER A 95 -5.30 -9.44 -11.48
C SER A 95 -5.11 -10.82 -12.11
N VAL A 96 -3.96 -11.46 -11.85
CA VAL A 96 -3.63 -12.79 -12.34
C VAL A 96 -4.54 -13.85 -11.73
N VAL A 97 -4.78 -13.80 -10.41
CA VAL A 97 -5.70 -14.74 -9.74
C VAL A 97 -7.13 -14.48 -10.19
N TRP A 98 -7.55 -13.22 -10.24
CA TRP A 98 -8.89 -12.87 -10.72
C TRP A 98 -9.15 -13.39 -12.14
N GLN A 99 -8.19 -13.28 -13.06
CA GLN A 99 -8.34 -13.77 -14.43
C GLN A 99 -8.56 -15.30 -14.49
N ASN A 100 -7.98 -16.07 -13.59
CA ASN A 100 -8.04 -17.53 -13.59
C ASN A 100 -9.20 -18.10 -12.77
N GLU A 101 -9.58 -17.45 -11.66
CA GLU A 101 -10.62 -17.92 -10.76
C GLU A 101 -11.42 -16.75 -10.14
N PRO A 102 -12.15 -15.94 -10.95
CA PRO A 102 -12.77 -14.69 -10.51
C PRO A 102 -13.76 -14.87 -9.36
N GLU A 103 -14.56 -15.93 -9.35
CA GLU A 103 -15.54 -16.16 -8.29
C GLU A 103 -14.89 -16.62 -6.99
N ALA A 104 -13.91 -17.52 -7.08
CA ALA A 104 -13.14 -17.98 -5.92
C ALA A 104 -12.32 -16.81 -5.34
N PHE A 105 -11.71 -15.98 -6.17
CA PHE A 105 -10.98 -14.79 -5.74
C PHE A 105 -11.86 -13.83 -4.93
N LYS A 106 -13.08 -13.52 -5.41
CA LYS A 106 -14.03 -12.69 -4.67
C LYS A 106 -14.51 -13.35 -3.38
N ALA A 107 -14.68 -14.67 -3.38
CA ALA A 107 -15.02 -15.44 -2.17
C ALA A 107 -13.89 -15.35 -1.12
N HIS A 108 -12.62 -15.50 -1.52
CA HIS A 108 -11.47 -15.35 -0.63
C HIS A 108 -11.31 -13.92 -0.09
N ILE A 109 -11.55 -12.90 -0.91
CA ILE A 109 -11.61 -11.51 -0.45
C ILE A 109 -12.68 -11.36 0.64
N ASN A 110 -13.87 -11.90 0.42
CA ASN A 110 -14.95 -11.82 1.40
C ASN A 110 -14.62 -12.60 2.70
N GLU A 111 -13.97 -13.75 2.60
CA GLU A 111 -13.51 -14.53 3.74
C GLU A 111 -12.43 -13.76 4.53
N TYR A 112 -11.42 -13.20 3.84
CA TYR A 112 -10.42 -12.32 4.45
C TYR A 112 -11.07 -11.14 5.17
N LEU A 113 -12.03 -10.46 4.55
CA LEU A 113 -12.74 -9.32 5.13
C LEU A 113 -13.54 -9.74 6.38
N ASN A 114 -14.15 -10.93 6.40
CA ASN A 114 -14.82 -11.46 7.59
C ASN A 114 -13.84 -11.71 8.74
N ILE A 115 -12.68 -12.31 8.43
CA ILE A 115 -11.63 -12.53 9.43
C ILE A 115 -11.13 -11.19 9.97
N ALA A 116 -10.76 -10.25 9.10
CA ALA A 116 -10.27 -8.93 9.52
C ALA A 116 -11.29 -8.17 10.38
N ASP A 117 -12.57 -8.18 9.99
CA ASP A 117 -13.64 -7.52 10.74
C ASP A 117 -13.87 -8.17 12.10
N SER A 118 -13.70 -9.49 12.24
CA SER A 118 -13.79 -10.19 13.52
C SER A 118 -12.71 -9.74 14.52
N HIS A 119 -11.58 -9.24 14.02
CA HIS A 119 -10.50 -8.62 14.79
C HIS A 119 -10.59 -7.08 14.87
N GLY A 120 -11.72 -6.49 14.44
CA GLY A 120 -11.90 -5.03 14.44
C GLY A 120 -11.01 -4.28 13.45
N ILE A 121 -10.50 -4.96 12.44
CA ILE A 121 -9.55 -4.44 11.45
C ILE A 121 -10.28 -4.10 10.15
N LYS A 122 -10.08 -2.87 9.65
CA LYS A 122 -10.52 -2.45 8.33
C LYS A 122 -9.43 -2.69 7.28
N THR A 123 -9.80 -2.69 6.02
CA THR A 123 -8.87 -3.03 4.93
C THR A 123 -8.74 -1.89 3.92
N LEU A 124 -7.52 -1.62 3.49
CA LEU A 124 -7.16 -0.81 2.35
C LEU A 124 -6.61 -1.76 1.29
N PHE A 125 -7.36 -1.98 0.20
CA PHE A 125 -6.90 -2.85 -0.88
C PHE A 125 -6.08 -2.10 -1.92
N VAL A 126 -5.03 -2.79 -2.45
CA VAL A 126 -4.16 -2.31 -3.53
C VAL A 126 -4.42 -3.12 -4.79
N PHE A 127 -4.67 -2.45 -5.95
CA PHE A 127 -4.96 -3.16 -7.20
C PHE A 127 -3.70 -3.54 -7.99
N PHE A 128 -2.83 -2.57 -8.30
CA PHE A 128 -1.66 -2.76 -9.18
C PHE A 128 -0.36 -2.45 -8.47
N ASP A 129 0.76 -2.96 -9.01
CA ASP A 129 2.07 -2.82 -8.39
C ASP A 129 3.19 -2.80 -9.44
N ASP A 130 4.12 -1.84 -9.32
CA ASP A 130 5.32 -1.75 -10.17
C ASP A 130 6.58 -2.32 -9.50
N CYS A 131 6.46 -2.96 -8.33
CA CYS A 131 7.61 -3.34 -7.53
C CYS A 131 8.10 -4.77 -7.79
N TRP A 132 9.41 -4.94 -7.75
CA TRP A 132 10.17 -6.19 -7.74
C TRP A 132 10.13 -6.97 -9.06
N ASN A 133 9.81 -8.28 -9.04
CA ASN A 133 9.95 -9.14 -10.19
C ASN A 133 8.97 -8.78 -11.30
N PRO A 134 9.44 -8.69 -12.56
CA PRO A 134 8.63 -8.15 -13.65
C PRO A 134 7.50 -9.08 -14.12
N GLU A 135 7.63 -10.37 -13.86
CA GLU A 135 6.69 -11.37 -14.38
C GLU A 135 5.86 -12.00 -13.27
N SER A 136 4.56 -12.09 -13.51
CA SER A 136 3.58 -12.73 -12.64
C SER A 136 2.82 -13.80 -13.41
N ALA A 137 2.65 -14.98 -12.80
CA ALA A 137 1.95 -16.10 -13.41
C ALA A 137 1.13 -16.86 -12.36
N TYR A 138 -0.09 -17.29 -12.76
CA TYR A 138 -0.94 -18.15 -11.95
C TYR A 138 -0.32 -19.52 -11.74
N GLY A 139 -0.59 -20.14 -10.58
CA GLY A 139 -0.12 -21.48 -10.22
C GLY A 139 1.00 -21.46 -9.16
N PRO A 140 1.83 -22.54 -9.09
CA PRO A 140 2.86 -22.64 -8.07
C PRO A 140 3.85 -21.46 -8.09
N GLN A 141 4.02 -20.84 -6.92
CA GLN A 141 4.94 -19.73 -6.78
C GLN A 141 6.35 -20.24 -6.39
N PRO A 142 7.42 -19.48 -6.70
CA PRO A 142 8.78 -19.89 -6.37
C PRO A 142 9.01 -19.95 -4.87
N ALA A 143 9.92 -20.80 -4.43
CA ALA A 143 10.42 -20.75 -3.06
C ALA A 143 11.17 -19.44 -2.80
N PRO A 144 11.11 -18.87 -1.58
CA PRO A 144 11.88 -17.68 -1.24
C PRO A 144 13.37 -17.94 -1.37
N LYS A 145 14.11 -16.96 -1.92
CA LYS A 145 15.59 -17.01 -1.93
C LYS A 145 16.08 -16.63 -0.53
N PRO A 146 16.91 -17.48 0.12
CA PRO A 146 17.41 -17.18 1.46
C PRO A 146 18.07 -15.81 1.54
N GLY A 147 17.74 -15.04 2.57
CA GLY A 147 18.34 -13.73 2.83
C GLY A 147 18.03 -12.64 1.80
N VAL A 148 17.09 -12.85 0.90
CA VAL A 148 16.73 -11.89 -0.16
C VAL A 148 15.32 -11.34 0.06
N HIS A 149 15.25 -10.04 0.33
CA HIS A 149 14.01 -9.30 0.52
C HIS A 149 13.11 -9.42 -0.71
N ASN A 150 11.82 -9.73 -0.52
CA ASN A 150 10.79 -9.80 -1.55
C ASN A 150 11.22 -10.59 -2.82
N SER A 151 12.01 -11.66 -2.63
CA SER A 151 12.59 -12.39 -3.77
C SER A 151 11.57 -13.02 -4.72
N GLY A 152 10.33 -13.24 -4.26
CA GLY A 152 9.23 -13.75 -5.05
C GLY A 152 8.06 -12.79 -5.19
N TRP A 153 8.16 -11.55 -4.70
CA TRP A 153 7.15 -10.52 -4.91
C TRP A 153 7.11 -10.12 -6.39
N VAL A 154 5.92 -9.93 -6.96
CA VAL A 154 5.75 -9.74 -8.41
C VAL A 154 4.96 -8.48 -8.72
N GLN A 155 5.26 -7.90 -9.88
CA GLN A 155 4.50 -6.78 -10.43
C GLN A 155 3.12 -7.24 -10.91
N ASP A 156 2.15 -6.35 -10.84
CA ASP A 156 0.82 -6.53 -11.40
C ASP A 156 0.37 -5.25 -12.14
N PRO A 157 0.12 -5.32 -13.45
CA PRO A 157 0.25 -6.45 -14.36
C PRO A 157 1.70 -6.78 -14.71
N ALA A 158 1.95 -8.03 -15.16
CA ALA A 158 3.25 -8.46 -15.65
C ALA A 158 3.79 -7.54 -16.74
N VAL A 159 5.11 -7.29 -16.73
CA VAL A 159 5.77 -6.35 -17.67
C VAL A 159 5.63 -6.81 -19.12
N SER A 160 5.74 -8.11 -19.37
CA SER A 160 5.59 -8.68 -20.71
C SER A 160 4.25 -8.37 -21.38
N LEU A 161 3.20 -8.12 -20.60
CA LEU A 161 1.86 -7.80 -21.10
C LEU A 161 1.67 -6.31 -21.43
N ARG A 162 2.49 -5.43 -20.87
CA ARG A 162 2.29 -3.97 -20.91
C ARG A 162 2.52 -3.36 -22.30
N ALA A 163 3.19 -4.05 -23.20
CA ALA A 163 3.43 -3.58 -24.57
C ALA A 163 2.15 -3.57 -25.42
N ASP A 164 1.20 -4.48 -25.14
CA ASP A 164 -0.10 -4.56 -25.83
C ASP A 164 -1.24 -4.04 -24.94
N THR A 165 -1.29 -2.74 -24.77
CA THR A 165 -2.35 -2.10 -23.96
C THR A 165 -3.74 -2.29 -24.57
N ALA A 166 -3.85 -2.53 -25.88
CA ALA A 166 -5.15 -2.73 -26.54
C ALA A 166 -5.80 -4.04 -26.10
N SER A 167 -5.04 -5.08 -25.88
CA SER A 167 -5.52 -6.36 -25.34
C SER A 167 -5.57 -6.36 -23.83
N LEU A 168 -4.60 -5.74 -23.14
CA LEU A 168 -4.47 -5.78 -21.70
C LEU A 168 -5.53 -4.93 -20.99
N PHE A 169 -5.73 -3.67 -21.40
CA PHE A 169 -6.56 -2.73 -20.62
C PHE A 169 -8.03 -3.12 -20.50
N PRO A 170 -8.69 -3.73 -21.51
CA PRO A 170 -10.05 -4.24 -21.34
C PRO A 170 -10.17 -5.32 -20.24
N ILE A 171 -9.15 -6.17 -20.07
CA ILE A 171 -9.09 -7.20 -19.02
C ILE A 171 -8.93 -6.54 -17.65
N LEU A 172 -7.98 -5.60 -17.53
CA LEU A 172 -7.76 -4.89 -16.26
C LEU A 172 -8.94 -4.00 -15.87
N GLU A 173 -9.62 -3.38 -16.83
CA GLU A 173 -10.86 -2.64 -16.59
C GLU A 173 -11.95 -3.54 -16.02
N GLN A 174 -12.13 -4.72 -16.60
CA GLN A 174 -13.10 -5.70 -16.11
C GLN A 174 -12.75 -6.16 -14.69
N TYR A 175 -11.47 -6.46 -14.41
CA TYR A 175 -10.97 -6.81 -13.09
C TYR A 175 -11.31 -5.74 -12.05
N VAL A 176 -10.90 -4.49 -12.29
CA VAL A 176 -11.14 -3.39 -11.35
C VAL A 176 -12.64 -3.20 -11.12
N LYS A 177 -13.43 -3.19 -12.18
CA LYS A 177 -14.89 -2.97 -12.09
C LYS A 177 -15.60 -4.13 -11.41
N ASP A 178 -15.24 -5.38 -11.69
CA ASP A 178 -15.86 -6.55 -11.06
C ASP A 178 -15.60 -6.54 -9.55
N VAL A 179 -14.35 -6.36 -9.12
CA VAL A 179 -14.01 -6.31 -7.70
C VAL A 179 -14.67 -5.12 -7.01
N MET A 180 -14.52 -3.90 -7.56
CA MET A 180 -15.05 -2.71 -6.91
C MET A 180 -16.58 -2.67 -6.86
N THR A 181 -17.27 -3.19 -7.86
CA THR A 181 -18.74 -3.24 -7.85
C THR A 181 -19.26 -4.33 -6.90
N THR A 182 -18.54 -5.44 -6.76
CA THR A 182 -18.89 -6.50 -5.80
C THR A 182 -18.83 -5.98 -4.36
N PHE A 183 -17.85 -5.16 -4.03
CA PHE A 183 -17.61 -4.64 -2.68
C PHE A 183 -17.88 -3.13 -2.55
N LYS A 184 -18.73 -2.57 -3.40
CA LYS A 184 -18.96 -1.14 -3.57
C LYS A 184 -19.24 -0.38 -2.28
N ASP A 185 -20.12 -0.92 -1.45
CA ASP A 185 -20.60 -0.28 -0.22
C ASP A 185 -20.20 -1.09 1.04
N ASP A 186 -19.16 -1.90 0.93
CA ASP A 186 -18.69 -2.74 2.02
C ASP A 186 -17.92 -1.91 3.04
N GLU A 187 -18.51 -1.76 4.23
CA GLU A 187 -17.94 -0.96 5.33
C GLU A 187 -16.67 -1.57 5.96
N ARG A 188 -16.32 -2.83 5.64
CA ARG A 188 -15.07 -3.49 6.05
C ARG A 188 -13.88 -2.93 5.27
N ILE A 189 -14.14 -2.34 4.07
CA ILE A 189 -13.14 -1.68 3.23
C ILE A 189 -13.09 -0.19 3.57
N TRP A 190 -11.94 0.25 4.06
CA TRP A 190 -11.71 1.64 4.42
C TRP A 190 -11.41 2.53 3.22
N MET A 191 -10.51 2.06 2.32
CA MET A 191 -10.07 2.80 1.13
C MET A 191 -9.65 1.84 0.02
N TRP A 192 -9.54 2.38 -1.21
CA TRP A 192 -8.93 1.72 -2.34
C TRP A 192 -7.64 2.45 -2.76
N ASP A 193 -6.52 1.74 -2.74
CA ASP A 193 -5.25 2.17 -3.31
C ASP A 193 -5.15 1.56 -4.72
N LEU A 194 -5.18 2.41 -5.73
CA LEU A 194 -5.36 1.93 -7.09
C LEU A 194 -4.06 1.41 -7.72
N TYR A 195 -2.89 1.85 -7.19
CA TYR A 195 -1.61 1.47 -7.78
C TYR A 195 -0.45 1.71 -6.80
N ASN A 196 0.23 0.65 -6.39
CA ASN A 196 1.43 0.75 -5.58
C ASN A 196 2.61 1.24 -6.41
N GLU A 197 3.22 2.33 -5.95
CA GLU A 197 4.47 2.89 -6.47
C GLU A 197 4.56 2.95 -8.01
N PRO A 198 3.59 3.56 -8.71
CA PRO A 198 3.67 3.66 -10.17
C PRO A 198 4.96 4.36 -10.58
N GLY A 199 5.63 3.78 -11.57
CA GLY A 199 6.92 4.25 -12.06
C GLY A 199 8.14 3.59 -11.40
N ASN A 200 7.94 2.71 -10.41
CA ASN A 200 9.02 1.94 -9.78
C ASN A 200 9.69 0.97 -10.78
N THR A 201 10.76 0.32 -10.35
CA THR A 201 11.56 -0.64 -11.14
C THR A 201 11.95 -0.12 -12.53
N GLY A 202 12.12 1.21 -12.64
CA GLY A 202 12.53 1.87 -13.88
C GLY A 202 11.41 2.20 -14.86
N HIS A 203 10.15 1.90 -14.53
CA HIS A 203 9.00 2.20 -15.40
C HIS A 203 8.78 3.70 -15.61
N ARG A 204 8.99 4.52 -14.56
CA ARG A 204 8.84 5.98 -14.67
C ARG A 204 7.49 6.37 -15.29
N LEU A 205 7.51 7.23 -16.29
CA LEU A 205 6.29 7.71 -16.96
C LEU A 205 5.55 6.65 -17.79
N THR A 206 6.15 5.49 -18.05
CA THR A 206 5.44 4.41 -18.77
C THR A 206 4.28 3.82 -17.96
N SER A 207 4.22 4.04 -16.65
CA SER A 207 3.09 3.67 -15.80
C SER A 207 1.90 4.63 -15.90
N MET A 208 2.10 5.86 -16.44
CA MET A 208 1.05 6.88 -16.52
C MET A 208 -0.21 6.43 -17.27
N PRO A 209 -0.14 5.70 -18.40
CA PRO A 209 -1.34 5.23 -19.11
C PRO A 209 -2.23 4.33 -18.22
N LEU A 210 -1.65 3.36 -17.50
CA LEU A 210 -2.40 2.50 -16.59
C LEU A 210 -2.93 3.30 -15.40
N LEU A 211 -2.11 4.15 -14.79
CA LEU A 211 -2.48 5.01 -13.68
C LEU A 211 -3.72 5.88 -14.00
N ARG A 212 -3.76 6.49 -15.21
CA ARG A 212 -4.92 7.25 -15.66
C ARG A 212 -6.16 6.39 -15.85
N ASN A 213 -5.99 5.23 -16.45
CA ASN A 213 -7.11 4.34 -16.71
C ASN A 213 -7.69 3.75 -15.44
N VAL A 214 -6.88 3.33 -14.46
CA VAL A 214 -7.39 2.77 -13.21
C VAL A 214 -8.20 3.79 -12.42
N PHE A 215 -7.80 5.05 -12.36
CA PHE A 215 -8.62 6.10 -11.74
C PHE A 215 -9.94 6.28 -12.47
N ARG A 216 -9.96 6.28 -13.82
CA ARG A 216 -11.18 6.37 -14.60
C ARG A 216 -12.12 5.20 -14.30
N TRP A 217 -11.61 3.96 -14.37
CA TRP A 217 -12.42 2.75 -14.11
C TRP A 217 -12.99 2.75 -12.69
N ALA A 218 -12.17 3.09 -11.71
CA ALA A 218 -12.59 3.17 -10.31
C ALA A 218 -13.67 4.24 -10.08
N ARG A 219 -13.52 5.44 -10.66
CA ARG A 219 -14.54 6.50 -10.57
C ARG A 219 -15.87 6.09 -11.20
N GLU A 220 -15.82 5.33 -12.29
CA GLU A 220 -17.03 4.81 -12.95
C GLU A 220 -17.80 3.82 -12.06
N CYS A 221 -17.15 3.12 -11.13
CA CYS A 221 -17.81 2.22 -10.17
C CYS A 221 -18.64 2.96 -9.10
N GLN A 222 -18.38 4.25 -8.86
CA GLN A 222 -19.11 5.07 -7.88
C GLN A 222 -19.15 4.44 -6.47
N VAL A 223 -18.01 3.93 -6.00
CA VAL A 223 -17.87 3.35 -4.66
C VAL A 223 -18.01 4.41 -3.56
N SER A 224 -18.42 3.99 -2.37
CA SER A 224 -18.55 4.86 -1.19
C SER A 224 -17.20 5.20 -0.54
N GLN A 225 -16.21 4.34 -0.70
CA GLN A 225 -14.89 4.49 -0.12
C GLN A 225 -14.02 5.47 -0.95
N PRO A 226 -13.07 6.18 -0.33
CA PRO A 226 -12.16 7.06 -1.04
C PRO A 226 -11.11 6.28 -1.85
N LEU A 227 -10.64 6.94 -2.92
CA LEU A 227 -9.59 6.44 -3.81
C LEU A 227 -8.28 7.17 -3.54
N THR A 228 -7.17 6.43 -3.60
CA THR A 228 -5.83 6.99 -3.45
C THR A 228 -4.82 6.28 -4.35
N VAL A 229 -3.69 6.93 -4.59
CA VAL A 229 -2.42 6.35 -5.07
C VAL A 229 -1.27 7.11 -4.41
N GLY A 230 -0.42 6.40 -3.68
CA GLY A 230 0.63 7.00 -2.87
C GLY A 230 1.80 7.56 -3.67
N VAL A 231 2.22 8.79 -3.32
CA VAL A 231 3.48 9.35 -3.83
C VAL A 231 4.65 8.75 -3.05
N TRP A 232 5.68 8.32 -3.77
CA TRP A 232 6.82 7.61 -3.17
C TRP A 232 8.18 8.09 -3.70
N PHE A 233 8.22 8.62 -4.93
CA PHE A 233 9.44 8.88 -5.66
C PHE A 233 9.47 10.30 -6.25
N MET A 234 10.47 11.09 -5.85
CA MET A 234 10.54 12.52 -6.18
C MET A 234 11.00 12.83 -7.61
N GLU A 235 11.59 11.83 -8.31
CA GLU A 235 12.16 12.06 -9.66
C GLU A 235 11.13 11.97 -10.80
N CYS A 236 9.85 11.73 -10.49
CA CYS A 236 8.76 11.68 -11.48
C CYS A 236 7.66 12.68 -11.11
N PRO A 237 7.91 13.99 -11.21
CA PRO A 237 6.98 15.03 -10.76
C PRO A 237 5.61 14.96 -11.46
N GLU A 238 5.55 14.55 -12.72
CA GLU A 238 4.30 14.41 -13.48
C GLU A 238 3.42 13.28 -12.92
N LEU A 239 4.02 12.14 -12.51
CA LEU A 239 3.29 11.07 -11.82
C LEU A 239 2.78 11.58 -10.47
N ASN A 240 3.65 12.17 -9.67
CA ASN A 240 3.29 12.68 -8.34
C ASN A 240 2.17 13.72 -8.43
N GLN A 241 2.25 14.65 -9.37
CA GLN A 241 1.20 15.65 -9.57
C GLN A 241 -0.14 15.01 -9.93
N PHE A 242 -0.13 14.01 -10.81
CA PHE A 242 -1.35 13.30 -11.19
C PHE A 242 -1.92 12.52 -9.99
N GLN A 243 -1.11 11.78 -9.23
CA GLN A 243 -1.51 11.06 -8.02
C GLN A 243 -2.16 11.99 -7.00
N LEU A 244 -1.49 13.09 -6.64
CA LEU A 244 -1.97 14.07 -5.66
C LEU A 244 -3.27 14.76 -6.10
N ASN A 245 -3.41 15.08 -7.41
CA ASN A 245 -4.59 15.76 -7.94
C ASN A 245 -5.79 14.82 -8.13
N SER A 246 -5.59 13.52 -8.22
CA SER A 246 -6.64 12.54 -8.47
C SER A 246 -7.10 11.78 -7.23
N SER A 247 -6.34 11.82 -6.14
CA SER A 247 -6.64 11.11 -4.88
C SER A 247 -7.64 11.88 -4.01
N ASP A 248 -8.57 11.16 -3.40
CA ASP A 248 -9.52 11.72 -2.43
C ASP A 248 -8.83 12.02 -1.10
N ILE A 249 -8.03 11.07 -0.63
CA ILE A 249 -7.15 11.14 0.53
C ILE A 249 -5.72 11.03 0.00
N ILE A 250 -4.81 11.87 0.49
CA ILE A 250 -3.41 11.81 0.09
C ILE A 250 -2.75 10.61 0.76
N SER A 251 -2.12 9.74 -0.02
CA SER A 251 -1.24 8.71 0.52
C SER A 251 0.20 8.89 0.05
N TYR A 252 1.15 8.42 0.87
CA TYR A 252 2.57 8.53 0.57
C TYR A 252 3.39 7.46 1.27
N HIS A 253 4.61 7.22 0.75
CA HIS A 253 5.61 6.35 1.36
C HIS A 253 6.79 7.17 1.87
N ASN A 254 7.26 6.88 3.08
CA ASN A 254 8.44 7.54 3.63
C ASN A 254 9.17 6.65 4.64
N TYR A 255 10.31 6.14 4.24
CA TYR A 255 11.18 5.29 5.07
C TYR A 255 12.34 6.04 5.72
N SER A 256 12.27 7.38 5.77
CA SER A 256 13.32 8.22 6.32
C SER A 256 13.17 8.41 7.84
N ASN A 257 14.20 9.00 8.44
CA ASN A 257 14.19 9.41 9.84
C ASN A 257 13.11 10.46 10.14
N PRO A 258 12.80 10.75 11.43
CA PRO A 258 11.70 11.64 11.82
C PRO A 258 11.79 13.06 11.26
N ASP A 259 12.99 13.63 11.12
CA ASP A 259 13.15 15.00 10.64
C ASP A 259 12.75 15.13 9.17
N ILE A 260 13.19 14.19 8.33
CA ILE A 260 12.83 14.15 6.91
C ILE A 260 11.34 13.78 6.75
N HIS A 261 10.84 12.87 7.58
CA HIS A 261 9.43 12.48 7.54
C HIS A 261 8.51 13.67 7.91
N ARG A 262 8.87 14.46 8.93
CA ARG A 262 8.14 15.69 9.30
C ARG A 262 8.09 16.71 8.16
N GLN A 263 9.20 16.93 7.46
CA GLN A 263 9.25 17.82 6.29
C GLN A 263 8.30 17.33 5.17
N CYS A 264 8.19 16.02 4.98
CA CYS A 264 7.24 15.44 4.03
C CYS A 264 5.80 15.76 4.42
N ILE A 265 5.43 15.50 5.69
CA ILE A 265 4.11 15.83 6.23
C ILE A 265 3.78 17.30 6.04
N ASP A 266 4.70 18.21 6.42
CA ASP A 266 4.50 19.65 6.32
C ASP A 266 4.28 20.09 4.87
N SER A 267 5.00 19.49 3.92
CA SER A 267 4.84 19.75 2.48
C SER A 267 3.49 19.28 1.95
N LEU A 268 3.06 18.07 2.30
CA LEU A 268 1.79 17.50 1.84
C LEU A 268 0.59 18.20 2.49
N ARG A 269 0.72 18.70 3.71
CA ARG A 269 -0.31 19.46 4.42
C ARG A 269 -0.80 20.68 3.65
N LEU A 270 0.05 21.29 2.81
CA LEU A 270 -0.34 22.41 1.95
C LEU A 270 -1.44 22.07 0.95
N LEU A 271 -1.70 20.78 0.70
CA LEU A 271 -2.80 20.33 -0.15
C LEU A 271 -4.15 20.38 0.57
N GLU A 272 -4.17 20.57 1.91
CA GLU A 272 -5.37 20.69 2.75
C GLU A 272 -6.31 19.47 2.67
N ARG A 273 -5.75 18.27 2.45
CA ARG A 273 -6.44 16.99 2.46
C ARG A 273 -5.93 16.10 3.59
N PRO A 274 -6.76 15.19 4.13
CA PRO A 274 -6.29 14.16 5.04
C PRO A 274 -5.18 13.31 4.41
N MET A 275 -4.34 12.71 5.24
CA MET A 275 -3.16 11.98 4.81
C MET A 275 -3.08 10.58 5.41
N VAL A 276 -2.52 9.65 4.65
CA VAL A 276 -2.17 8.29 5.08
C VAL A 276 -0.73 8.02 4.67
N CYS A 277 0.12 7.67 5.62
CA CYS A 277 1.43 7.09 5.30
C CYS A 277 1.25 5.59 5.06
N THR A 278 1.19 5.18 3.81
CA THR A 278 0.90 3.81 3.41
C THR A 278 2.11 2.89 3.48
N GLU A 279 3.31 3.46 3.65
CA GLU A 279 4.53 2.70 3.94
C GLU A 279 5.53 3.53 4.75
N TYR A 280 5.96 2.99 5.88
CA TYR A 280 7.07 3.49 6.69
C TYR A 280 7.72 2.32 7.42
N MET A 281 8.68 2.58 8.26
CA MET A 281 9.44 1.65 9.08
C MET A 281 10.52 0.90 8.31
N ALA A 282 11.73 1.39 8.45
CA ALA A 282 12.95 0.74 7.98
C ALA A 282 14.05 1.07 8.99
N ARG A 283 14.37 0.12 9.87
CA ARG A 283 15.23 0.36 11.03
C ARG A 283 16.61 0.89 10.65
N ARG A 284 17.20 0.35 9.59
CA ARG A 284 18.51 0.81 9.10
C ARG A 284 18.50 2.27 8.62
N ASN A 285 17.34 2.79 8.22
CA ASN A 285 17.19 4.18 7.75
C ASN A 285 16.87 5.16 8.89
N GLY A 286 16.78 4.67 10.14
CA GLY A 286 16.37 5.49 11.28
C GLY A 286 14.86 5.73 11.38
N SER A 287 14.07 4.98 10.62
CA SER A 287 12.60 4.96 10.70
C SER A 287 12.18 3.86 11.66
N TYR A 288 11.78 4.22 12.88
CA TYR A 288 11.41 3.30 13.95
C TYR A 288 9.97 3.55 14.41
N PHE A 289 9.32 2.51 14.97
CA PHE A 289 7.98 2.65 15.55
C PHE A 289 7.91 3.72 16.64
N GLN A 290 8.92 3.76 17.53
CA GLN A 290 8.97 4.68 18.66
C GLN A 290 9.05 6.16 18.26
N THR A 291 9.51 6.46 17.04
CA THR A 291 9.72 7.82 16.58
C THR A 291 8.75 8.24 15.48
N ILE A 292 8.39 7.34 14.57
CA ILE A 292 7.54 7.67 13.42
C ILE A 292 6.04 7.51 13.77
N LEU A 293 5.64 6.45 14.48
CA LEU A 293 4.22 6.25 14.80
C LEU A 293 3.64 7.38 15.66
N PRO A 294 4.32 7.89 16.73
CA PRO A 294 3.87 9.09 17.44
C PRO A 294 3.80 10.32 16.54
N LEU A 295 4.82 10.54 15.69
CA LEU A 295 4.85 11.65 14.75
C LEU A 295 3.64 11.64 13.81
N LEU A 296 3.27 10.47 13.27
CA LEU A 296 2.11 10.31 12.41
C LEU A 296 0.81 10.59 13.17
N LYS A 297 0.67 10.02 14.37
CA LYS A 297 -0.51 10.20 15.22
C LYS A 297 -0.71 11.65 15.64
N GLU A 298 0.35 12.34 16.09
CA GLU A 298 0.31 13.78 16.47
C GLU A 298 -0.12 14.68 15.30
N ASN A 299 0.11 14.24 14.05
CA ASN A 299 -0.24 14.97 12.85
C ASN A 299 -1.54 14.49 12.20
N ASP A 300 -2.29 13.59 12.86
CA ASP A 300 -3.52 12.98 12.34
C ASP A 300 -3.32 12.32 10.96
N VAL A 301 -2.20 11.61 10.80
CA VAL A 301 -1.85 10.84 9.62
C VAL A 301 -2.01 9.36 9.94
N ALA A 302 -2.90 8.65 9.27
CA ALA A 302 -3.01 7.20 9.43
C ALA A 302 -1.69 6.51 9.05
N ALA A 303 -1.32 5.46 9.78
CA ALA A 303 0.03 4.91 9.76
C ALA A 303 0.03 3.42 9.36
N ILE A 304 0.63 3.07 8.23
CA ILE A 304 0.74 1.70 7.75
C ILE A 304 2.21 1.36 7.55
N ASN A 305 2.79 0.53 8.42
CA ASN A 305 4.19 0.13 8.27
C ASN A 305 4.34 -1.00 7.24
N TRP A 306 5.54 -1.13 6.67
CA TRP A 306 5.93 -2.32 5.90
C TRP A 306 6.44 -3.39 6.84
N GLY A 307 6.01 -4.67 6.58
CA GLY A 307 6.42 -5.84 7.36
C GLY A 307 5.61 -6.04 8.65
N PHE A 308 5.32 -7.31 8.94
CA PHE A 308 4.57 -7.68 10.14
C PHE A 308 5.08 -8.99 10.75
N VAL A 309 4.86 -10.13 10.07
CA VAL A 309 5.34 -11.44 10.50
C VAL A 309 6.39 -11.93 9.51
N SER A 310 7.56 -12.28 10.03
CA SER A 310 8.64 -12.86 9.23
C SER A 310 8.16 -14.14 8.53
N GLY A 311 8.22 -14.14 7.21
CA GLY A 311 7.70 -15.21 6.38
C GLY A 311 8.40 -15.33 5.04
N LYS A 312 7.70 -15.87 4.06
CA LYS A 312 8.25 -16.11 2.71
C LYS A 312 8.68 -14.82 1.98
N THR A 313 8.18 -13.65 2.38
CA THR A 313 8.58 -12.35 1.81
C THR A 313 9.99 -11.94 2.20
N ASN A 314 10.55 -12.49 3.30
CA ASN A 314 11.90 -12.16 3.80
C ASN A 314 12.10 -10.66 4.11
N THR A 315 11.08 -9.96 4.54
CA THR A 315 11.10 -8.51 4.82
C THR A 315 11.90 -8.14 6.07
N ILE A 316 12.42 -9.12 6.81
CA ILE A 316 13.44 -8.93 7.85
C ILE A 316 14.80 -8.48 7.27
N PHE A 317 15.12 -8.85 6.02
CA PHE A 317 16.34 -8.42 5.33
C PHE A 317 16.13 -7.07 4.63
N ALA A 318 17.22 -6.32 4.44
CA ALA A 318 17.16 -5.06 3.70
C ALA A 318 17.05 -5.30 2.19
N TRP A 319 16.40 -4.36 1.48
CA TRP A 319 16.17 -4.48 0.03
C TRP A 319 17.44 -4.39 -0.83
N ASP A 320 18.53 -3.83 -0.30
CA ASP A 320 19.82 -3.58 -1.00
C ASP A 320 21.00 -4.34 -0.40
N GLU A 321 20.75 -5.26 0.57
CA GLU A 321 21.80 -6.03 1.25
C GLU A 321 21.36 -7.50 1.45
N PRO A 322 21.44 -8.33 0.39
CA PRO A 322 21.16 -9.75 0.51
C PRO A 322 22.14 -10.46 1.48
N MET A 323 21.61 -11.33 2.35
CA MET A 323 22.38 -12.10 3.34
C MET A 323 22.05 -13.60 3.25
N PRO A 324 22.41 -14.30 2.14
CA PRO A 324 21.95 -15.67 1.87
C PRO A 324 22.41 -16.71 2.88
N ASP A 325 23.51 -16.44 3.57
CA ASP A 325 24.12 -17.37 4.57
C ASP A 325 23.64 -17.09 6.00
N ALA A 326 22.82 -16.04 6.22
CA ALA A 326 22.31 -15.69 7.53
C ALA A 326 20.83 -16.11 7.66
N PRO A 327 20.44 -16.88 8.69
CA PRO A 327 19.04 -17.21 8.94
C PRO A 327 18.20 -15.97 9.32
N GLU A 328 18.82 -15.02 10.03
CA GLU A 328 18.27 -13.71 10.38
C GLU A 328 19.38 -12.64 10.28
N PRO A 329 19.06 -11.41 9.86
CA PRO A 329 20.01 -10.31 9.94
C PRO A 329 20.17 -9.83 11.40
N PRO A 330 21.30 -9.24 11.80
CA PRO A 330 21.52 -8.72 13.16
C PRO A 330 20.52 -7.61 13.53
N LEU A 331 20.05 -6.84 12.55
CA LEU A 331 19.01 -5.84 12.67
C LEU A 331 17.94 -6.15 11.63
N TRP A 332 16.73 -6.50 12.08
CA TRP A 332 15.61 -6.69 11.17
C TRP A 332 15.23 -5.37 10.50
N PHE A 333 14.95 -5.45 9.20
CA PHE A 333 14.68 -4.26 8.44
C PHE A 333 13.27 -3.74 8.69
N HIS A 334 12.25 -4.60 8.61
CA HIS A 334 10.85 -4.21 8.76
C HIS A 334 10.07 -4.99 9.85
N ASP A 335 10.02 -6.32 9.79
CA ASP A 335 9.03 -7.13 10.52
C ASP A 335 9.03 -6.96 12.04
N ILE A 336 7.90 -7.28 12.66
CA ILE A 336 7.64 -7.16 14.10
C ILE A 336 7.82 -8.51 14.79
N PHE A 337 7.21 -9.56 14.24
CA PHE A 337 7.12 -10.88 14.85
C PHE A 337 7.79 -11.98 14.04
N ARG A 338 8.25 -13.01 14.74
CA ARG A 338 8.52 -14.34 14.16
C ARG A 338 7.20 -15.10 14.03
N GLN A 339 7.24 -16.23 13.29
CA GLN A 339 6.05 -17.08 13.07
C GLN A 339 5.53 -17.77 14.34
N ASP A 340 6.30 -17.78 15.41
CA ASP A 340 5.92 -18.27 16.73
C ASP A 340 5.41 -17.16 17.68
N HIS A 341 5.13 -15.94 17.13
CA HIS A 341 4.70 -14.75 17.85
C HIS A 341 5.80 -14.09 18.70
N THR A 342 7.02 -14.57 18.69
CA THR A 342 8.09 -13.87 19.42
C THR A 342 8.49 -12.58 18.69
N PRO A 343 8.50 -11.42 19.38
CA PRO A 343 8.86 -10.17 18.75
C PRO A 343 10.36 -10.09 18.45
N PHE A 344 10.73 -9.40 17.37
CA PHE A 344 12.14 -8.99 17.18
C PHE A 344 12.59 -8.06 18.30
N CYS A 345 11.76 -7.11 18.69
CA CYS A 345 12.06 -6.15 19.73
C CYS A 345 10.82 -5.88 20.62
N GLN A 346 10.84 -6.37 21.87
CA GLN A 346 9.73 -6.18 22.81
C GLN A 346 9.43 -4.69 23.05
N LYS A 347 10.46 -3.82 23.10
CA LYS A 347 10.26 -2.38 23.31
C LYS A 347 9.47 -1.71 22.18
N GLU A 348 9.57 -2.21 20.96
CA GLU A 348 8.76 -1.72 19.83
C GLU A 348 7.29 -2.14 19.99
N VAL A 349 7.05 -3.39 20.36
CA VAL A 349 5.69 -3.89 20.66
C VAL A 349 5.04 -3.08 21.78
N ASP A 350 5.79 -2.83 22.85
CA ASP A 350 5.29 -2.04 23.98
C ASP A 350 4.98 -0.58 23.57
N ALA A 351 5.82 0.00 22.73
CA ALA A 351 5.61 1.34 22.19
C ALA A 351 4.37 1.41 21.30
N ILE A 352 4.20 0.46 20.37
CA ILE A 352 3.01 0.37 19.50
C ILE A 352 1.75 0.28 20.36
N LYS A 353 1.71 -0.70 21.30
CA LYS A 353 0.57 -0.89 22.23
C LYS A 353 0.28 0.36 23.06
N GLY A 354 1.32 1.07 23.52
CA GLY A 354 1.18 2.31 24.29
C GLY A 354 0.59 3.45 23.46
N ILE A 355 0.98 3.58 22.20
CA ILE A 355 0.48 4.63 21.31
C ILE A 355 -0.95 4.34 20.85
N MET A 356 -1.28 3.09 20.55
CA MET A 356 -2.60 2.70 20.07
C MET A 356 -3.69 2.75 21.15
N LYS A 357 -3.33 2.63 22.42
CA LYS A 357 -4.27 2.74 23.56
C LYS A 357 -4.67 4.17 23.93
N GLN A 358 -3.92 5.16 23.49
CA GLN A 358 -4.20 6.59 23.71
C GLN A 358 -5.25 7.09 22.72
#